data_58c8e967a75fc2a459a1288f7772f6ac
#
_entry.id   58c8e967a75fc2a459a1288f7772f6ac
#
_cell.length_a   1.000
_cell.length_b   1.000
_cell.length_c   1.000
_cell.angle_alpha   90.00
_cell.angle_beta   90.00
_cell.angle_gamma   90.00
#
_symmetry.space_group_name_H-M   'P 1'
#
loop_
_entity.id
_entity.type
_entity.pdbx_description
1 polymer ?
#
loop_
_entity_poly.entity_id
_entity_poly.type
_entity_poly.pdbx_seq_one_letter_code
_entity_poly.pdbx_strand_id
1 'polypeptide(L)'
;MSAFLINRLSQSLVLLVIVSIIGFTVLNLMPGGPLAQFGLDPGMTQKDLERLAAQLGLDRPLWIQYLDWAWRLIRGDWGHSFRDGSAVLSVIGRHLLATLLLMGTSTAFAIAAGAWIGIRGATHRYSLFDYCATVGAMVALSVPTFWFGLIGIYIFTLKLGWVPAGNMYTIGDGSVLDYLHHLILPSLVLSLVHVAVWSRYMRTATLDALSQDFVKTARAKGVSERRILLKHVVGNALLPMITLAGMQLPSILTGALVTETVFTWPGMGRLFLDSLGYSDYPMVMGLLIFSAILVVLGNLIADIVIATVDPRIRLG
;
A
#
# COMPACT_ATOMS: atom_id res chain seq x y z
N MET A 1 20.77 5.04 -19.28
CA MET A 1 20.25 3.90 -18.49
C MET A 1 21.18 3.52 -17.34
N SER A 2 22.45 3.18 -17.56
CA SER A 2 23.37 2.80 -16.46
C SER A 2 23.58 3.90 -15.43
N ALA A 3 23.87 5.14 -15.85
CA ALA A 3 24.03 6.27 -14.93
C ALA A 3 22.77 6.57 -14.12
N PHE A 4 21.60 6.48 -14.73
CA PHE A 4 20.31 6.62 -14.04
C PHE A 4 20.13 5.56 -12.97
N LEU A 5 20.35 4.28 -13.29
CA LEU A 5 20.22 3.19 -12.31
C LEU A 5 21.21 3.33 -11.16
N ILE A 6 22.46 3.72 -11.43
CA ILE A 6 23.48 3.94 -10.40
C ILE A 6 23.05 5.09 -9.47
N ASN A 7 22.59 6.20 -10.01
CA ASN A 7 22.12 7.32 -9.22
C ASN A 7 20.89 6.95 -8.36
N ARG A 8 19.93 6.19 -8.92
CA ARG A 8 18.77 5.72 -8.19
C ARG A 8 19.13 4.75 -7.07
N LEU A 9 20.01 3.80 -7.35
CA LEU A 9 20.49 2.85 -6.34
C LEU A 9 21.26 3.54 -5.21
N SER A 10 22.11 4.52 -5.54
CA SER A 10 22.84 5.28 -4.51
C SER A 10 21.91 6.11 -3.63
N GLN A 11 20.92 6.80 -4.20
CA GLN A 11 19.89 7.52 -3.45
C GLN A 11 19.06 6.59 -2.56
N SER A 12 18.71 5.42 -3.10
CA SER A 12 17.96 4.41 -2.36
C SER A 12 18.74 3.84 -1.18
N LEU A 13 20.04 3.59 -1.36
CA LEU A 13 20.91 3.13 -0.28
C LEU A 13 21.00 4.15 0.85
N VAL A 14 21.20 5.42 0.50
CA VAL A 14 21.21 6.52 1.49
C VAL A 14 19.89 6.60 2.24
N LEU A 15 18.76 6.50 1.52
CA LEU A 15 17.43 6.50 2.14
C LEU A 15 17.26 5.32 3.12
N LEU A 16 17.64 4.11 2.72
CA LEU A 16 17.55 2.93 3.59
C LEU A 16 18.39 3.08 4.86
N VAL A 17 19.60 3.61 4.73
CA VAL A 17 20.48 3.89 5.89
C VAL A 17 19.83 4.93 6.82
N ILE A 18 19.30 6.03 6.28
CA ILE A 18 18.65 7.06 7.09
C ILE A 18 17.42 6.50 7.81
N VAL A 19 16.54 5.76 7.08
CA VAL A 19 15.35 5.13 7.66
C VAL A 19 15.72 4.14 8.76
N SER A 20 16.79 3.35 8.55
CA SER A 20 17.24 2.38 9.55
C SER A 20 17.78 3.05 10.81
N ILE A 21 18.56 4.12 10.69
CA ILE A 21 19.08 4.89 11.84
C ILE A 21 17.93 5.53 12.62
N ILE A 22 17.00 6.19 11.91
CA ILE A 22 15.86 6.84 12.55
C ILE A 22 14.98 5.80 13.25
N GLY A 23 14.61 4.72 12.56
CA GLY A 23 13.78 3.66 13.13
C GLY A 23 14.41 3.02 14.35
N PHE A 24 15.69 2.66 14.27
CA PHE A 24 16.44 2.09 15.38
C PHE A 24 16.49 3.06 16.58
N THR A 25 16.78 4.33 16.33
CA THR A 25 16.87 5.34 17.39
C THR A 25 15.52 5.58 18.05
N VAL A 26 14.45 5.76 17.26
CA VAL A 26 13.10 6.01 17.78
C VAL A 26 12.64 4.85 18.66
N LEU A 27 12.82 3.61 18.21
CA LEU A 27 12.40 2.44 18.98
C LEU A 27 13.21 2.25 20.26
N ASN A 28 14.50 2.57 20.26
CA ASN A 28 15.31 2.52 21.48
C ASN A 28 14.97 3.63 22.49
N LEU A 29 14.43 4.77 22.01
CA LEU A 29 13.99 5.89 22.85
C LEU A 29 12.56 5.71 23.41
N MET A 30 11.82 4.69 22.96
CA MET A 30 10.49 4.39 23.50
C MET A 30 10.61 3.97 24.99
N PRO A 31 9.59 4.31 25.83
CA PRO A 31 9.58 3.89 27.23
C PRO A 31 9.74 2.37 27.37
N GLY A 32 10.71 1.94 28.17
CA GLY A 32 11.07 0.52 28.33
C GLY A 32 12.00 -0.04 27.25
N GLY A 33 12.25 0.70 26.16
CA GLY A 33 13.15 0.29 25.07
C GLY A 33 12.86 -1.11 24.52
N PRO A 34 13.87 -1.82 23.98
CA PRO A 34 13.72 -3.16 23.43
C PRO A 34 13.22 -4.23 24.41
N LEU A 35 13.30 -3.97 25.70
CA LEU A 35 12.84 -4.89 26.77
C LEU A 35 11.46 -4.54 27.32
N ALA A 36 10.76 -3.56 26.77
CA ALA A 36 9.46 -3.12 27.28
C ALA A 36 8.45 -4.27 27.44
N GLN A 37 8.44 -5.22 26.52
CA GLN A 37 7.58 -6.40 26.60
C GLN A 37 7.86 -7.27 27.83
N PHE A 38 9.14 -7.49 28.15
CA PHE A 38 9.56 -8.32 29.25
C PHE A 38 9.40 -7.64 30.62
N GLY A 39 9.45 -6.33 30.66
CA GLY A 39 9.19 -5.55 31.87
C GLY A 39 7.75 -5.58 32.37
N LEU A 40 6.80 -6.06 31.53
CA LEU A 40 5.41 -6.25 31.90
C LEU A 40 5.11 -7.65 32.46
N ASP A 41 6.06 -8.58 32.40
CA ASP A 41 5.90 -9.94 32.93
C ASP A 41 6.09 -9.93 34.48
N PRO A 42 5.03 -10.27 35.25
CA PRO A 42 5.12 -10.31 36.71
C PRO A 42 6.14 -11.36 37.25
N GLY A 43 6.53 -12.33 36.42
CA GLY A 43 7.51 -13.36 36.77
C GLY A 43 8.97 -12.90 36.59
N MET A 44 9.21 -11.78 35.92
CA MET A 44 10.56 -11.25 35.69
C MET A 44 10.99 -10.29 36.79
N THR A 45 12.13 -10.58 37.40
CA THR A 45 12.77 -9.64 38.36
C THR A 45 13.62 -8.61 37.61
N GLN A 46 13.92 -7.48 38.27
CA GLN A 46 14.84 -6.47 37.72
C GLN A 46 16.20 -7.08 37.34
N LYS A 47 16.68 -8.05 38.14
CA LYS A 47 17.93 -8.76 37.88
C LYS A 47 17.90 -9.66 36.64
N ASP A 48 16.73 -10.21 36.33
CA ASP A 48 16.54 -11.01 35.11
C ASP A 48 16.50 -10.14 33.87
N LEU A 49 15.88 -8.95 33.97
CA LEU A 49 15.90 -7.95 32.90
C LEU A 49 17.32 -7.44 32.61
N GLU A 50 18.13 -7.18 33.64
CA GLU A 50 19.52 -6.76 33.48
C GLU A 50 20.36 -7.87 32.82
N ARG A 51 20.14 -9.14 33.19
CA ARG A 51 20.81 -10.28 32.53
C ARG A 51 20.39 -10.42 31.07
N LEU A 52 19.09 -10.27 30.77
CA LEU A 52 18.58 -10.32 29.42
C LEU A 52 19.12 -9.15 28.58
N ALA A 53 19.20 -7.93 29.16
CA ALA A 53 19.84 -6.78 28.52
C ALA A 53 21.29 -7.06 28.12
N ALA A 54 22.07 -7.63 29.03
CA ALA A 54 23.46 -7.98 28.76
C ALA A 54 23.59 -9.08 27.70
N GLN A 55 22.70 -10.10 27.72
CA GLN A 55 22.70 -11.15 26.70
C GLN A 55 22.35 -10.64 25.31
N LEU A 56 21.45 -9.68 25.22
CA LEU A 56 21.06 -9.03 23.97
C LEU A 56 22.01 -7.90 23.56
N GLY A 57 23.01 -7.57 24.39
CA GLY A 57 23.98 -6.51 24.14
C GLY A 57 23.40 -5.10 24.25
N LEU A 58 22.28 -4.94 24.94
CA LEU A 58 21.58 -3.65 25.13
C LEU A 58 22.27 -2.74 26.18
N ASP A 59 23.25 -3.27 26.91
CA ASP A 59 24.14 -2.55 27.82
C ASP A 59 25.25 -1.77 27.11
N ARG A 60 25.43 -2.03 25.79
CA ARG A 60 26.43 -1.37 24.96
C ARG A 60 25.97 0.01 24.49
N PRO A 61 26.89 0.92 24.08
CA PRO A 61 26.52 2.17 23.42
C PRO A 61 25.59 1.95 22.20
N LEU A 62 24.58 2.82 22.01
CA LEU A 62 23.57 2.69 20.94
C LEU A 62 24.16 2.52 19.54
N TRP A 63 25.27 3.19 19.24
CA TRP A 63 25.91 3.07 17.93
C TRP A 63 26.52 1.67 17.70
N ILE A 64 27.00 0.98 18.76
CA ILE A 64 27.49 -0.41 18.66
C ILE A 64 26.29 -1.36 18.45
N GLN A 65 25.20 -1.17 19.20
CA GLN A 65 23.98 -1.95 19.04
C GLN A 65 23.43 -1.83 17.60
N TYR A 66 23.42 -0.60 17.05
CA TYR A 66 22.99 -0.35 15.66
C TYR A 66 23.88 -1.08 14.66
N LEU A 67 25.21 -0.99 14.80
CA LEU A 67 26.14 -1.65 13.87
C LEU A 67 26.03 -3.17 13.94
N ASP A 68 25.89 -3.75 15.13
CA ASP A 68 25.70 -5.19 15.33
C ASP A 68 24.37 -5.66 14.72
N TRP A 69 23.31 -4.88 14.89
CA TRP A 69 22.01 -5.16 14.28
C TRP A 69 22.07 -5.05 12.75
N ALA A 70 22.61 -3.97 12.21
CA ALA A 70 22.72 -3.74 10.78
C ALA A 70 23.58 -4.82 10.11
N TRP A 71 24.67 -5.23 10.77
CA TRP A 71 25.52 -6.31 10.26
C TRP A 71 24.81 -7.66 10.20
N ARG A 72 24.02 -8.01 11.21
CA ARG A 72 23.16 -9.21 11.19
C ARG A 72 22.13 -9.14 10.07
N LEU A 73 21.45 -8.00 9.94
CA LEU A 73 20.45 -7.77 8.89
C LEU A 73 21.03 -8.00 7.49
N ILE A 74 22.21 -7.44 7.18
CA ILE A 74 22.89 -7.62 5.87
C ILE A 74 23.23 -9.08 5.61
N ARG A 75 23.51 -9.86 6.64
CA ARG A 75 23.78 -11.31 6.54
C ARG A 75 22.51 -12.15 6.42
N GLY A 76 21.33 -11.53 6.39
CA GLY A 76 20.04 -12.22 6.30
C GLY A 76 19.45 -12.67 7.63
N ASP A 77 20.08 -12.32 8.74
CA ASP A 77 19.52 -12.53 10.09
C ASP A 77 18.64 -11.32 10.47
N TRP A 78 17.33 -11.49 10.24
CA TRP A 78 16.31 -10.49 10.58
C TRP A 78 15.81 -10.61 12.02
N GLY A 79 16.35 -11.56 12.79
CA GLY A 79 15.95 -11.86 14.16
C GLY A 79 14.67 -12.68 14.27
N HIS A 80 14.22 -12.83 15.52
CA HIS A 80 13.04 -13.58 15.90
C HIS A 80 12.09 -12.70 16.69
N SER A 81 10.80 -12.88 16.47
CA SER A 81 9.74 -12.22 17.22
C SER A 81 9.89 -12.50 18.72
N PHE A 82 9.83 -11.48 19.53
CA PHE A 82 9.84 -11.63 20.99
C PHE A 82 8.54 -12.24 21.53
N ARG A 83 7.46 -12.21 20.73
CA ARG A 83 6.14 -12.68 21.11
C ARG A 83 6.04 -14.21 21.05
N ASP A 84 6.51 -14.81 19.97
CA ASP A 84 6.29 -16.24 19.69
C ASP A 84 7.55 -16.96 19.20
N GLY A 85 8.69 -16.30 19.14
CA GLY A 85 9.97 -16.85 18.70
C GLY A 85 10.05 -17.17 17.21
N SER A 86 9.07 -16.78 16.39
CA SER A 86 9.08 -17.04 14.95
C SER A 86 10.08 -16.16 14.22
N ALA A 87 10.67 -16.65 13.12
CA ALA A 87 11.58 -15.88 12.31
C ALA A 87 10.84 -14.71 11.64
N VAL A 88 11.32 -13.47 11.85
CA VAL A 88 10.71 -12.22 11.38
C VAL A 88 10.39 -12.27 9.88
N LEU A 89 11.36 -12.66 9.06
CA LEU A 89 11.18 -12.68 7.60
C LEU A 89 10.09 -13.68 7.15
N SER A 90 9.95 -14.81 7.85
CA SER A 90 8.90 -15.79 7.56
C SER A 90 7.50 -15.25 7.86
N VAL A 91 7.35 -14.53 8.97
CA VAL A 91 6.08 -13.89 9.34
C VAL A 91 5.72 -12.78 8.35
N ILE A 92 6.68 -11.91 8.02
CA ILE A 92 6.49 -10.85 7.02
C ILE A 92 6.06 -11.44 5.67
N GLY A 93 6.71 -12.51 5.21
CA GLY A 93 6.39 -13.13 3.91
C GLY A 93 4.94 -13.63 3.82
N ARG A 94 4.40 -14.20 4.91
CA ARG A 94 2.98 -14.64 4.97
C ARG A 94 2.01 -13.46 4.92
N HIS A 95 2.30 -12.38 5.65
CA HIS A 95 1.45 -11.19 5.70
C HIS A 95 1.54 -10.35 4.42
N LEU A 96 2.69 -10.37 3.74
CA LEU A 96 2.87 -9.70 2.45
C LEU A 96 1.87 -10.19 1.41
N LEU A 97 1.65 -11.51 1.29
CA LEU A 97 0.70 -12.06 0.33
C LEU A 97 -0.73 -11.58 0.59
N ALA A 98 -1.14 -11.50 1.85
CA ALA A 98 -2.46 -10.98 2.22
C ALA A 98 -2.60 -9.48 1.87
N THR A 99 -1.57 -8.68 2.14
CA THR A 99 -1.52 -7.27 1.73
C THR A 99 -1.60 -7.12 0.22
N LEU A 100 -0.78 -7.87 -0.53
CA LEU A 100 -0.78 -7.81 -2.00
C LEU A 100 -2.13 -8.19 -2.61
N LEU A 101 -2.81 -9.19 -2.04
CA LEU A 101 -4.14 -9.59 -2.48
C LEU A 101 -5.16 -8.47 -2.28
N LEU A 102 -5.20 -7.87 -1.08
CA LEU A 102 -6.12 -6.77 -0.77
C LEU A 102 -5.82 -5.52 -1.60
N MET A 103 -4.56 -5.07 -1.59
CA MET A 103 -4.16 -3.85 -2.29
C MET A 103 -4.25 -4.02 -3.82
N GLY A 104 -3.85 -5.19 -4.33
CA GLY A 104 -3.90 -5.49 -5.76
C GLY A 104 -5.34 -5.50 -6.29
N THR A 105 -6.26 -6.19 -5.61
CA THR A 105 -7.67 -6.25 -6.00
C THR A 105 -8.34 -4.89 -5.88
N SER A 106 -8.10 -4.15 -4.79
CA SER A 106 -8.63 -2.79 -4.59
C SER A 106 -8.15 -1.83 -5.69
N THR A 107 -6.85 -1.88 -6.02
CA THR A 107 -6.26 -1.02 -7.05
C THR A 107 -6.76 -1.39 -8.44
N ALA A 108 -6.84 -2.68 -8.78
CA ALA A 108 -7.38 -3.13 -10.05
C ALA A 108 -8.83 -2.68 -10.23
N PHE A 109 -9.66 -2.84 -9.20
CA PHE A 109 -11.04 -2.35 -9.21
C PHE A 109 -11.09 -0.82 -9.35
N ALA A 110 -10.25 -0.10 -8.61
CA ALA A 110 -10.20 1.36 -8.65
C ALA A 110 -9.82 1.90 -10.03
N ILE A 111 -8.83 1.28 -10.68
CA ILE A 111 -8.42 1.64 -12.05
C ILE A 111 -9.58 1.40 -13.03
N ALA A 112 -10.19 0.21 -12.99
CA ALA A 112 -11.27 -0.15 -13.91
C ALA A 112 -12.51 0.74 -13.72
N ALA A 113 -12.99 0.87 -12.48
CA ALA A 113 -14.16 1.69 -12.15
C ALA A 113 -13.87 3.18 -12.37
N GLY A 114 -12.71 3.67 -11.94
CA GLY A 114 -12.31 5.06 -12.12
C GLY A 114 -12.17 5.44 -13.59
N ALA A 115 -11.55 4.57 -14.40
CA ALA A 115 -11.45 4.80 -15.84
C ALA A 115 -12.84 4.85 -16.49
N TRP A 116 -13.72 3.90 -16.18
CA TRP A 116 -15.09 3.87 -16.72
C TRP A 116 -15.88 5.12 -16.32
N ILE A 117 -15.88 5.49 -15.03
CA ILE A 117 -16.56 6.68 -14.52
C ILE A 117 -15.99 7.95 -15.18
N GLY A 118 -14.68 8.07 -15.30
CA GLY A 118 -14.01 9.23 -15.89
C GLY A 118 -14.32 9.40 -17.37
N ILE A 119 -14.24 8.32 -18.17
CA ILE A 119 -14.59 8.33 -19.58
C ILE A 119 -16.07 8.71 -19.77
N ARG A 120 -16.96 8.08 -18.99
CA ARG A 120 -18.41 8.35 -19.09
C ARG A 120 -18.74 9.77 -18.70
N GLY A 121 -18.13 10.32 -17.62
CA GLY A 121 -18.28 11.69 -17.19
C GLY A 121 -17.75 12.70 -18.21
N ALA A 122 -16.65 12.39 -18.89
CA ALA A 122 -16.10 13.27 -19.95
C ALA A 122 -16.97 13.29 -21.21
N THR A 123 -17.48 12.11 -21.62
CA THR A 123 -18.32 11.98 -22.84
C THR A 123 -19.74 12.53 -22.65
N HIS A 124 -20.24 12.56 -21.41
CA HIS A 124 -21.55 13.13 -21.05
C HIS A 124 -21.37 14.26 -20.04
N ARG A 125 -20.57 15.25 -20.45
CA ARG A 125 -20.24 16.41 -19.62
C ARG A 125 -21.49 17.18 -19.20
N TYR A 126 -21.51 17.59 -17.92
CA TYR A 126 -22.65 18.29 -17.30
C TYR A 126 -23.94 17.47 -17.19
N SER A 127 -23.90 16.18 -17.43
CA SER A 127 -25.03 15.29 -17.17
C SER A 127 -25.21 15.03 -15.67
N LEU A 128 -26.38 14.51 -15.28
CA LEU A 128 -26.61 14.09 -13.90
C LEU A 128 -25.57 13.06 -13.43
N PHE A 129 -25.16 12.14 -14.32
CA PHE A 129 -24.10 11.18 -14.03
C PHE A 129 -22.77 11.87 -13.68
N ASP A 130 -22.37 12.88 -14.47
CA ASP A 130 -21.12 13.62 -14.24
C ASP A 130 -21.15 14.40 -12.91
N TYR A 131 -22.28 15.01 -12.57
CA TYR A 131 -22.48 15.66 -11.27
C TYR A 131 -22.43 14.65 -10.10
N CYS A 132 -23.18 13.55 -10.20
CA CYS A 132 -23.18 12.51 -9.16
C CYS A 132 -21.78 11.90 -8.96
N ALA A 133 -21.05 11.60 -10.04
CA ALA A 133 -19.68 11.09 -9.98
C ALA A 133 -18.74 12.10 -9.32
N THR A 134 -18.86 13.38 -9.65
CA THR A 134 -18.02 14.46 -9.07
C THR A 134 -18.31 14.63 -7.57
N VAL A 135 -19.59 14.73 -7.19
CA VAL A 135 -19.99 14.84 -5.78
C VAL A 135 -19.59 13.59 -4.99
N GLY A 136 -19.82 12.40 -5.56
CA GLY A 136 -19.40 11.14 -4.96
C GLY A 136 -17.88 11.07 -4.73
N ALA A 137 -17.09 11.53 -5.69
CA ALA A 137 -15.64 11.61 -5.54
C ALA A 137 -15.23 12.61 -4.43
N MET A 138 -15.90 13.75 -4.31
CA MET A 138 -15.64 14.72 -3.23
C MET A 138 -15.96 14.10 -1.86
N VAL A 139 -17.10 13.42 -1.72
CA VAL A 139 -17.48 12.72 -0.48
C VAL A 139 -16.46 11.64 -0.13
N ALA A 140 -16.06 10.81 -1.11
CA ALA A 140 -15.07 9.75 -0.89
C ALA A 140 -13.71 10.27 -0.42
N LEU A 141 -13.31 11.47 -0.86
CA LEU A 141 -12.04 12.10 -0.45
C LEU A 141 -12.15 12.86 0.87
N SER A 142 -13.36 13.29 1.26
CA SER A 142 -13.56 14.10 2.48
C SER A 142 -13.79 13.24 3.74
N VAL A 143 -14.29 12.01 3.59
CA VAL A 143 -14.61 11.11 4.69
C VAL A 143 -13.45 10.14 4.93
N PRO A 144 -12.98 9.97 6.17
CA PRO A 144 -11.92 9.01 6.47
C PRO A 144 -12.30 7.57 6.05
N THR A 145 -11.36 6.84 5.44
CA THR A 145 -11.61 5.49 4.89
C THR A 145 -12.17 4.51 5.93
N PHE A 146 -11.73 4.60 7.19
CA PHE A 146 -12.23 3.72 8.25
C PHE A 146 -13.74 3.91 8.53
N TRP A 147 -14.27 5.11 8.34
CA TRP A 147 -15.71 5.38 8.46
C TRP A 147 -16.51 4.57 7.43
N PHE A 148 -16.06 4.56 6.17
CA PHE A 148 -16.67 3.72 5.14
C PHE A 148 -16.59 2.24 5.50
N GLY A 149 -15.47 1.80 6.12
CA GLY A 149 -15.31 0.44 6.61
C GLY A 149 -16.34 0.09 7.67
N LEU A 150 -16.46 0.90 8.72
CA LEU A 150 -17.41 0.66 9.82
C LEU A 150 -18.87 0.71 9.36
N ILE A 151 -19.23 1.69 8.52
CA ILE A 151 -20.59 1.78 7.94
C ILE A 151 -20.84 0.57 7.02
N GLY A 152 -19.86 0.18 6.21
CA GLY A 152 -19.95 -0.99 5.34
C GLY A 152 -20.20 -2.28 6.14
N ILE A 153 -19.44 -2.52 7.22
CA ILE A 153 -19.65 -3.65 8.13
C ILE A 153 -21.06 -3.58 8.75
N TYR A 154 -21.48 -2.42 9.24
CA TYR A 154 -22.80 -2.27 9.84
C TYR A 154 -23.92 -2.61 8.86
N ILE A 155 -23.89 -2.09 7.63
CA ILE A 155 -24.95 -2.29 6.65
C ILE A 155 -24.86 -3.70 6.03
N PHE A 156 -23.73 -4.04 5.42
CA PHE A 156 -23.63 -5.22 4.57
C PHE A 156 -23.41 -6.52 5.36
N THR A 157 -22.77 -6.43 6.53
CA THR A 157 -22.57 -7.61 7.39
C THR A 157 -23.66 -7.76 8.41
N LEU A 158 -23.87 -6.74 9.28
CA LEU A 158 -24.74 -6.90 10.45
C LEU A 158 -26.23 -6.80 10.09
N LYS A 159 -26.60 -5.91 9.15
CA LYS A 159 -28.01 -5.72 8.77
C LYS A 159 -28.45 -6.66 7.65
N LEU A 160 -27.65 -6.82 6.62
CA LEU A 160 -27.99 -7.57 5.41
C LEU A 160 -27.45 -9.00 5.40
N GLY A 161 -26.38 -9.31 6.14
CA GLY A 161 -25.74 -10.63 6.17
C GLY A 161 -25.11 -11.03 4.83
N TRP A 162 -24.76 -10.07 3.98
CA TRP A 162 -24.28 -10.34 2.64
C TRP A 162 -22.80 -10.70 2.57
N VAL A 163 -21.98 -10.14 3.47
CA VAL A 163 -20.53 -10.34 3.48
C VAL A 163 -20.01 -10.46 4.91
N PRO A 164 -18.88 -11.14 5.15
CA PRO A 164 -18.24 -11.23 6.46
C PRO A 164 -17.76 -9.86 6.97
N ALA A 165 -17.67 -9.72 8.30
CA ALA A 165 -17.18 -8.49 8.92
C ALA A 165 -15.67 -8.27 8.78
N GLY A 166 -14.90 -9.34 8.63
CA GLY A 166 -13.45 -9.29 8.60
C GLY A 166 -12.81 -10.68 8.49
N ASN A 167 -11.53 -10.76 8.79
CA ASN A 167 -10.64 -11.88 8.51
C ASN A 167 -10.46 -12.14 7.02
N MET A 168 -9.63 -13.11 6.66
CA MET A 168 -9.33 -13.47 5.29
C MET A 168 -10.11 -14.69 4.81
N TYR A 169 -10.59 -15.51 5.75
CA TYR A 169 -11.36 -16.73 5.50
C TYR A 169 -12.09 -17.19 6.75
N THR A 170 -13.09 -18.05 6.59
CA THR A 170 -13.82 -18.71 7.68
C THR A 170 -13.03 -19.89 8.19
N ILE A 171 -12.85 -20.01 9.52
CA ILE A 171 -12.14 -21.15 10.12
C ILE A 171 -12.90 -22.44 9.79
N GLY A 172 -12.20 -23.37 9.12
CA GLY A 172 -12.76 -24.65 8.71
C GLY A 172 -13.26 -24.73 7.27
N ASP A 173 -13.43 -23.61 6.55
CA ASP A 173 -13.76 -23.60 5.11
C ASP A 173 -12.48 -23.45 4.28
N GLY A 174 -11.91 -22.25 4.22
CA GLY A 174 -10.68 -21.95 3.45
C GLY A 174 -10.80 -22.20 1.94
N SER A 175 -12.00 -22.27 1.38
CA SER A 175 -12.24 -22.39 -0.05
C SER A 175 -11.90 -21.06 -0.77
N VAL A 176 -11.60 -21.14 -2.07
CA VAL A 176 -11.34 -19.92 -2.87
C VAL A 176 -12.54 -18.98 -2.86
N LEU A 177 -13.77 -19.52 -2.83
CA LEU A 177 -14.98 -18.73 -2.78
C LEU A 177 -15.12 -18.00 -1.45
N ASP A 178 -14.76 -18.63 -0.34
CA ASP A 178 -14.73 -18.03 0.99
C ASP A 178 -13.71 -16.89 1.06
N TYR A 179 -12.51 -17.08 0.54
CA TYR A 179 -11.51 -16.01 0.42
C TYR A 179 -12.03 -14.82 -0.38
N LEU A 180 -12.65 -15.06 -1.53
CA LEU A 180 -13.24 -14.00 -2.36
C LEU A 180 -14.36 -13.27 -1.61
N HIS A 181 -15.20 -13.99 -0.87
CA HIS A 181 -16.29 -13.41 -0.09
C HIS A 181 -15.78 -12.45 1.00
N HIS A 182 -14.71 -12.84 1.72
CA HIS A 182 -14.06 -11.99 2.72
C HIS A 182 -13.34 -10.76 2.10
N LEU A 183 -12.90 -10.87 0.84
CA LEU A 183 -12.16 -9.83 0.14
C LEU A 183 -13.06 -8.71 -0.39
N ILE A 184 -14.35 -8.98 -0.66
CA ILE A 184 -15.28 -8.03 -1.31
C ILE A 184 -15.34 -6.70 -0.56
N LEU A 185 -15.75 -6.71 0.70
CA LEU A 185 -16.02 -5.48 1.45
C LEU A 185 -14.76 -4.66 1.72
N PRO A 186 -13.64 -5.24 2.21
CA PRO A 186 -12.40 -4.50 2.40
C PRO A 186 -11.86 -3.90 1.09
N SER A 187 -11.92 -4.65 -0.01
CA SER A 187 -11.45 -4.18 -1.31
C SER A 187 -12.30 -3.02 -1.84
N LEU A 188 -13.62 -3.11 -1.73
CA LEU A 188 -14.51 -2.04 -2.16
C LEU A 188 -14.29 -0.76 -1.33
N VAL A 189 -14.22 -0.88 0.00
CA VAL A 189 -13.97 0.27 0.89
C VAL A 189 -12.63 0.94 0.58
N LEU A 190 -11.57 0.15 0.45
CA LEU A 190 -10.25 0.67 0.13
C LEU A 190 -10.22 1.32 -1.25
N SER A 191 -10.95 0.76 -2.22
CA SER A 191 -11.00 1.29 -3.57
C SER A 191 -11.75 2.62 -3.70
N LEU A 192 -12.68 2.98 -2.79
CA LEU A 192 -13.51 4.19 -2.92
C LEU A 192 -12.68 5.46 -3.11
N VAL A 193 -11.67 5.68 -2.27
CA VAL A 193 -10.79 6.85 -2.36
C VAL A 193 -9.98 6.82 -3.66
N HIS A 194 -9.48 5.65 -4.03
CA HIS A 194 -8.73 5.48 -5.27
C HIS A 194 -9.61 5.69 -6.50
N VAL A 195 -10.84 5.15 -6.54
CA VAL A 195 -11.82 5.40 -7.62
C VAL A 195 -12.06 6.89 -7.79
N ALA A 196 -12.21 7.64 -6.70
CA ALA A 196 -12.41 9.08 -6.73
C ALA A 196 -11.23 9.81 -7.41
N VAL A 197 -10.01 9.44 -7.07
CA VAL A 197 -8.79 9.99 -7.69
C VAL A 197 -8.72 9.60 -9.17
N TRP A 198 -8.82 8.30 -9.48
CA TRP A 198 -8.68 7.77 -10.83
C TRP A 198 -9.74 8.32 -11.78
N SER A 199 -11.00 8.43 -11.33
CA SER A 199 -12.09 8.97 -12.15
C SER A 199 -11.87 10.44 -12.53
N ARG A 200 -11.36 11.27 -11.63
CA ARG A 200 -11.04 12.67 -11.91
C ARG A 200 -9.89 12.82 -12.90
N TYR A 201 -8.80 12.07 -12.69
CA TYR A 201 -7.68 12.09 -13.63
C TYR A 201 -8.10 11.61 -15.02
N MET A 202 -8.82 10.47 -15.10
CA MET A 202 -9.28 9.93 -16.37
C MET A 202 -10.27 10.85 -17.07
N ARG A 203 -11.16 11.52 -16.32
CA ARG A 203 -12.08 12.52 -16.86
C ARG A 203 -11.32 13.68 -17.49
N THR A 204 -10.34 14.24 -16.80
CA THR A 204 -9.54 15.35 -17.32
C THR A 204 -8.75 14.91 -18.55
N ALA A 205 -8.02 13.81 -18.48
CA ALA A 205 -7.25 13.28 -19.61
C ALA A 205 -8.12 12.97 -20.84
N THR A 206 -9.36 12.46 -20.62
CA THR A 206 -10.32 12.22 -21.70
C THR A 206 -10.80 13.52 -22.34
N LEU A 207 -11.11 14.54 -21.54
CA LEU A 207 -11.52 15.87 -22.05
C LEU A 207 -10.39 16.52 -22.86
N ASP A 208 -9.17 16.45 -22.35
CA ASP A 208 -8.00 17.00 -23.04
C ASP A 208 -7.78 16.29 -24.39
N ALA A 209 -7.87 14.96 -24.41
CA ALA A 209 -7.73 14.18 -25.64
C ALA A 209 -8.85 14.47 -26.65
N LEU A 210 -10.09 14.67 -26.19
CA LEU A 210 -11.24 15.03 -27.05
C LEU A 210 -11.08 16.40 -27.72
N SER A 211 -10.31 17.32 -27.13
CA SER A 211 -10.08 18.67 -27.65
C SER A 211 -9.01 18.73 -28.75
N GLN A 212 -8.20 17.67 -28.91
CA GLN A 212 -7.05 17.64 -29.82
C GLN A 212 -7.44 17.60 -31.30
N ASP A 213 -6.53 18.10 -32.17
CA ASP A 213 -6.77 18.19 -33.61
C ASP A 213 -6.91 16.83 -34.32
N PHE A 214 -6.29 15.78 -33.79
CA PHE A 214 -6.47 14.45 -34.36
C PHE A 214 -7.92 13.96 -34.25
N VAL A 215 -8.68 14.39 -33.22
CA VAL A 215 -10.11 14.08 -33.09
C VAL A 215 -10.93 14.83 -34.14
N LYS A 216 -10.63 16.13 -34.35
CA LYS A 216 -11.28 16.93 -35.41
C LYS A 216 -11.03 16.32 -36.80
N THR A 217 -9.77 15.91 -37.06
CA THR A 217 -9.38 15.27 -38.32
C THR A 217 -10.11 13.93 -38.51
N ALA A 218 -10.24 13.11 -37.46
CA ALA A 218 -10.96 11.84 -37.55
C ALA A 218 -12.45 12.03 -37.84
N ARG A 219 -13.09 13.05 -37.21
CA ARG A 219 -14.47 13.45 -37.52
C ARG A 219 -14.65 13.90 -38.95
N ALA A 220 -13.74 14.75 -39.44
CA ALA A 220 -13.76 15.22 -40.83
C ALA A 220 -13.62 14.08 -41.86
N LYS A 221 -12.94 12.97 -41.48
CA LYS A 221 -12.83 11.75 -42.28
C LYS A 221 -14.05 10.81 -42.14
N GLY A 222 -15.11 11.19 -41.41
CA GLY A 222 -16.30 10.37 -41.24
C GLY A 222 -16.16 9.19 -40.29
N VAL A 223 -15.13 9.14 -39.45
CA VAL A 223 -14.94 8.06 -38.44
C VAL A 223 -16.04 8.18 -37.37
N SER A 224 -16.70 7.07 -37.03
CA SER A 224 -17.76 7.07 -36.02
C SER A 224 -17.25 7.47 -34.64
N GLU A 225 -18.06 8.20 -33.85
CA GLU A 225 -17.72 8.70 -32.51
C GLU A 225 -17.25 7.59 -31.57
N ARG A 226 -17.87 6.40 -31.63
CA ARG A 226 -17.46 5.24 -30.84
C ARG A 226 -16.01 4.80 -31.16
N ARG A 227 -15.66 4.80 -32.45
CA ARG A 227 -14.31 4.43 -32.90
C ARG A 227 -13.29 5.50 -32.55
N ILE A 228 -13.66 6.78 -32.65
CA ILE A 228 -12.83 7.91 -32.18
C ILE A 228 -12.56 7.76 -30.69
N LEU A 229 -13.61 7.55 -29.90
CA LEU A 229 -13.48 7.41 -28.45
C LEU A 229 -12.55 6.23 -28.08
N LEU A 230 -12.87 5.02 -28.53
CA LEU A 230 -12.16 3.83 -28.07
C LEU A 230 -10.73 3.73 -28.63
N LYS A 231 -10.51 4.10 -29.90
CA LYS A 231 -9.21 3.91 -30.56
C LYS A 231 -8.27 5.11 -30.40
N HIS A 232 -8.82 6.33 -30.44
CA HIS A 232 -7.99 7.54 -30.49
C HIS A 232 -7.97 8.29 -29.16
N VAL A 233 -9.10 8.44 -28.49
CA VAL A 233 -9.18 9.24 -27.25
C VAL A 233 -8.72 8.42 -26.04
N VAL A 234 -9.30 7.24 -25.81
CA VAL A 234 -8.99 6.40 -24.63
C VAL A 234 -7.52 5.99 -24.62
N GLY A 235 -6.96 5.60 -25.78
CA GLY A 235 -5.54 5.24 -25.87
C GLY A 235 -4.60 6.37 -25.43
N ASN A 236 -4.89 7.61 -25.82
CA ASN A 236 -4.10 8.77 -25.40
C ASN A 236 -4.37 9.17 -23.93
N ALA A 237 -5.63 9.07 -23.48
CA ALA A 237 -6.01 9.40 -22.11
C ALA A 237 -5.45 8.40 -21.07
N LEU A 238 -5.12 7.17 -21.48
CA LEU A 238 -4.50 6.16 -20.61
C LEU A 238 -3.03 6.44 -20.30
N LEU A 239 -2.31 7.20 -21.13
CA LEU A 239 -0.87 7.48 -20.89
C LEU A 239 -0.62 8.13 -19.52
N PRO A 240 -1.30 9.24 -19.12
CA PRO A 240 -1.15 9.80 -17.77
C PRO A 240 -1.59 8.82 -16.67
N MET A 241 -2.53 7.93 -16.96
CA MET A 241 -3.02 6.94 -16.01
C MET A 241 -1.98 5.87 -15.70
N ILE A 242 -1.21 5.44 -16.70
CA ILE A 242 -0.09 4.49 -16.50
C ILE A 242 0.98 5.12 -15.60
N THR A 243 1.29 6.39 -15.81
CA THR A 243 2.21 7.12 -14.94
C THR A 243 1.69 7.18 -13.50
N LEU A 244 0.42 7.50 -13.31
CA LEU A 244 -0.22 7.52 -11.99
C LEU A 244 -0.19 6.13 -11.33
N ALA A 245 -0.46 5.06 -12.09
CA ALA A 245 -0.37 3.68 -11.61
C ALA A 245 1.05 3.33 -11.12
N GLY A 246 2.06 3.72 -11.89
CA GLY A 246 3.45 3.55 -11.51
C GLY A 246 3.75 4.21 -10.17
N MET A 247 3.34 5.46 -9.98
CA MET A 247 3.54 6.20 -8.73
C MET A 247 2.82 5.60 -7.51
N GLN A 248 1.80 4.77 -7.71
CA GLN A 248 1.08 4.09 -6.62
C GLN A 248 1.67 2.72 -6.24
N LEU A 249 2.59 2.16 -7.03
CA LEU A 249 3.20 0.85 -6.74
C LEU A 249 3.80 0.74 -5.34
N PRO A 250 4.55 1.72 -4.81
CA PRO A 250 5.08 1.64 -3.46
C PRO A 250 4.00 1.47 -2.40
N SER A 251 2.87 2.18 -2.51
CA SER A 251 1.78 2.09 -1.54
C SER A 251 1.07 0.73 -1.59
N ILE A 252 0.99 0.09 -2.76
CA ILE A 252 0.44 -1.26 -2.91
C ILE A 252 1.29 -2.28 -2.13
N LEU A 253 2.59 -2.08 -2.11
CA LEU A 253 3.53 -2.99 -1.47
C LEU A 253 3.60 -2.81 0.06
N THR A 254 3.29 -1.62 0.58
CA THR A 254 3.38 -1.31 2.02
C THR A 254 2.10 -1.59 2.82
N GLY A 255 0.96 -1.75 2.12
CA GLY A 255 -0.32 -2.10 2.74
C GLY A 255 -1.19 -0.92 3.17
N ALA A 256 -2.40 -1.26 3.59
CA ALA A 256 -3.42 -0.33 4.04
C ALA A 256 -3.70 -0.51 5.55
N LEU A 257 -2.79 -0.02 6.37
CA LEU A 257 -2.78 -0.20 7.83
C LEU A 257 -4.17 -0.05 8.48
N VAL A 258 -4.88 1.02 8.18
CA VAL A 258 -6.20 1.31 8.77
C VAL A 258 -7.25 0.32 8.30
N THR A 259 -7.31 0.04 6.99
CA THR A 259 -8.29 -0.90 6.42
C THR A 259 -8.01 -2.33 6.88
N GLU A 260 -6.76 -2.76 6.89
CA GLU A 260 -6.37 -4.08 7.38
C GLU A 260 -6.75 -4.26 8.87
N THR A 261 -6.61 -3.20 9.68
CA THR A 261 -7.00 -3.25 11.10
C THR A 261 -8.51 -3.30 11.27
N VAL A 262 -9.28 -2.45 10.58
CA VAL A 262 -10.75 -2.40 10.68
C VAL A 262 -11.39 -3.74 10.28
N PHE A 263 -10.87 -4.35 9.20
CA PHE A 263 -11.38 -5.62 8.70
C PHE A 263 -10.64 -6.84 9.27
N THR A 264 -9.80 -6.67 10.28
CA THR A 264 -8.96 -7.76 10.83
C THR A 264 -8.22 -8.56 9.76
N TRP A 265 -7.91 -7.93 8.63
CA TRP A 265 -7.19 -8.55 7.51
C TRP A 265 -5.74 -8.81 7.90
N PRO A 266 -5.20 -10.04 7.72
CA PRO A 266 -3.87 -10.39 8.20
C PRO A 266 -2.75 -9.87 7.31
N GLY A 267 -2.74 -8.56 7.06
CA GLY A 267 -1.73 -7.89 6.23
C GLY A 267 -0.58 -7.30 7.03
N MET A 268 0.39 -6.73 6.32
CA MET A 268 1.61 -6.14 6.89
C MET A 268 1.33 -4.91 7.76
N GLY A 269 0.35 -4.07 7.38
CA GLY A 269 -0.01 -2.88 8.14
C GLY A 269 -0.58 -3.25 9.51
N ARG A 270 -1.49 -4.24 9.56
CA ARG A 270 -2.01 -4.75 10.82
C ARG A 270 -0.93 -5.42 11.67
N LEU A 271 -0.06 -6.25 11.04
CA LEU A 271 1.07 -6.85 11.72
C LEU A 271 1.97 -5.79 12.37
N PHE A 272 2.18 -4.66 11.71
CA PHE A 272 2.97 -3.55 12.25
C PHE A 272 2.32 -2.96 13.51
N LEU A 273 1.01 -2.69 13.52
CA LEU A 273 0.30 -2.20 14.70
C LEU A 273 0.29 -3.20 15.84
N ASP A 274 0.02 -4.47 15.54
CA ASP A 274 0.02 -5.53 16.53
C ASP A 274 1.42 -5.64 17.17
N SER A 275 2.48 -5.62 16.38
CA SER A 275 3.87 -5.69 16.86
C SER A 275 4.27 -4.48 17.71
N LEU A 276 3.79 -3.27 17.36
CA LEU A 276 3.96 -2.08 18.20
C LEU A 276 3.22 -2.23 19.54
N GLY A 277 1.98 -2.72 19.51
CA GLY A 277 1.17 -2.91 20.72
C GLY A 277 1.77 -3.95 21.68
N TYR A 278 2.44 -4.97 21.16
CA TYR A 278 3.14 -5.98 21.95
C TYR A 278 4.61 -5.64 22.26
N SER A 279 5.09 -4.48 21.82
CA SER A 279 6.51 -4.10 21.94
C SER A 279 7.48 -5.14 21.35
N ASP A 280 7.06 -5.81 20.24
CA ASP A 280 7.90 -6.78 19.53
C ASP A 280 8.93 -6.05 18.65
N TYR A 281 9.99 -5.63 19.28
CA TYR A 281 11.04 -4.81 18.71
C TYR A 281 11.65 -5.40 17.42
N PRO A 282 12.05 -6.70 17.35
CA PRO A 282 12.60 -7.25 16.12
C PRO A 282 11.59 -7.25 14.97
N MET A 283 10.31 -7.53 15.25
CA MET A 283 9.27 -7.53 14.23
C MET A 283 9.00 -6.12 13.69
N VAL A 284 8.92 -5.11 14.56
CA VAL A 284 8.73 -3.70 14.15
C VAL A 284 9.88 -3.24 13.27
N MET A 285 11.13 -3.48 13.68
CA MET A 285 12.31 -3.13 12.89
C MET A 285 12.35 -3.86 11.55
N GLY A 286 12.05 -5.16 11.56
CA GLY A 286 11.97 -5.97 10.35
C GLY A 286 10.93 -5.42 9.37
N LEU A 287 9.71 -5.14 9.83
CA LEU A 287 8.65 -4.56 9.00
C LEU A 287 9.01 -3.18 8.45
N LEU A 288 9.64 -2.32 9.27
CA LEU A 288 10.07 -0.99 8.85
C LEU A 288 11.08 -1.07 7.70
N ILE A 289 12.12 -1.89 7.86
CA ILE A 289 13.15 -2.05 6.82
C ILE A 289 12.59 -2.77 5.59
N PHE A 290 11.80 -3.82 5.78
CA PHE A 290 11.19 -4.54 4.67
C PHE A 290 10.27 -3.62 3.85
N SER A 291 9.43 -2.82 4.51
CA SER A 291 8.59 -1.83 3.85
C SER A 291 9.42 -0.77 3.11
N ALA A 292 10.51 -0.28 3.71
CA ALA A 292 11.40 0.67 3.05
C ALA A 292 12.04 0.06 1.78
N ILE A 293 12.46 -1.20 1.83
CA ILE A 293 12.97 -1.93 0.64
C ILE A 293 11.88 -2.05 -0.43
N LEU A 294 10.65 -2.41 -0.04
CA LEU A 294 9.53 -2.50 -0.98
C LEU A 294 9.20 -1.15 -1.63
N VAL A 295 9.24 -0.05 -0.87
CA VAL A 295 9.07 1.32 -1.41
C VAL A 295 10.15 1.65 -2.43
N VAL A 296 11.40 1.34 -2.13
CA VAL A 296 12.53 1.55 -3.05
C VAL A 296 12.33 0.73 -4.33
N LEU A 297 12.00 -0.55 -4.21
CA LEU A 297 11.74 -1.42 -5.36
C LEU A 297 10.54 -0.95 -6.18
N GLY A 298 9.45 -0.56 -5.50
CA GLY A 298 8.25 -0.03 -6.15
C GLY A 298 8.54 1.26 -6.92
N ASN A 299 9.32 2.18 -6.36
CA ASN A 299 9.75 3.40 -7.04
C ASN A 299 10.63 3.09 -8.26
N LEU A 300 11.58 2.17 -8.13
CA LEU A 300 12.44 1.77 -9.24
C LEU A 300 11.64 1.15 -10.39
N ILE A 301 10.69 0.27 -10.08
CA ILE A 301 9.78 -0.32 -11.07
C ILE A 301 8.92 0.78 -11.71
N ALA A 302 8.38 1.71 -10.91
CA ALA A 302 7.61 2.85 -11.41
C ALA A 302 8.41 3.69 -12.41
N ASP A 303 9.64 4.06 -12.06
CA ASP A 303 10.52 4.83 -12.92
C ASP A 303 10.80 4.12 -14.26
N ILE A 304 11.05 2.81 -14.22
CA ILE A 304 11.27 1.99 -15.42
C ILE A 304 10.02 1.95 -16.29
N VAL A 305 8.84 1.71 -15.69
CA VAL A 305 7.55 1.67 -16.41
C VAL A 305 7.27 3.02 -17.06
N ILE A 306 7.42 4.13 -16.31
CA ILE A 306 7.20 5.48 -16.82
C ILE A 306 8.15 5.77 -18.01
N ALA A 307 9.42 5.44 -17.87
CA ALA A 307 10.41 5.65 -18.91
C ALA A 307 10.17 4.83 -20.19
N THR A 308 9.56 3.64 -20.07
CA THR A 308 9.22 2.81 -21.23
C THR A 308 7.95 3.25 -21.94
N VAL A 309 7.01 3.84 -21.19
CA VAL A 309 5.70 4.28 -21.71
C VAL A 309 5.73 5.69 -22.29
N ASP A 310 6.49 6.60 -21.69
CA ASP A 310 6.63 7.97 -22.17
C ASP A 310 8.07 8.24 -22.69
N PRO A 311 8.31 8.09 -24.01
CA PRO A 311 9.64 8.32 -24.60
C PRO A 311 10.09 9.78 -24.53
N ARG A 312 9.23 10.72 -24.09
CA ARG A 312 9.58 12.12 -23.88
C ARG A 312 10.36 12.35 -22.59
N ILE A 313 10.25 11.42 -21.63
CA ILE A 313 11.01 11.42 -20.39
C ILE A 313 12.39 10.83 -20.71
N ARG A 314 13.36 11.69 -21.06
CA ARG A 314 14.75 11.25 -21.18
C ARG A 314 15.26 10.95 -19.77
N LEU A 315 15.66 9.70 -19.57
CA LEU A 315 16.43 9.26 -18.41
C LEU A 315 17.82 9.92 -18.52
N GLY A 316 17.93 11.18 -18.04
CA GLY A 316 19.19 11.91 -17.97
C GLY A 316 20.05 11.45 -16.81
#